data_b638acd7a43abd5e1fa8295b83d1be27
#
_entry.id   b638acd7a43abd5e1fa8295b83d1be27
#
_cell.length_a   1.000
_cell.length_b   1.000
_cell.length_c   1.000
_cell.angle_alpha   90.00
_cell.angle_beta   90.00
_cell.angle_gamma   90.00
#
_symmetry.space_group_name_H-M   'P 1'
#
loop_
_entity.id
_entity.type
_entity.pdbx_description
1 polymer ?
#
loop_
_entity_poly.entity_id
_entity_poly.type
_entity_poly.pdbx_seq_one_letter_code
_entity_poly.pdbx_strand_id
1 'polypeptide(L)'
;MTNTNELTGKVAIVTGAGRNIGRAIALALAQGGASIVVNARSNRAEAEAVVREIESAGGKALVQIGHVADAAAVEAMADAAVKRFGRIDILVNNAALRREKPFGQMSHAEWREIMDVTLDGAFHCVQACLPALKKSGAGTVINIGGLSAHTGAKNRAHVVTAKAGLIGFTRALAHDLADDGITVNCVVPGLIGTPRPKDKPEPAHHLTHGTITGERGKPEDVAASVRFLCGPGARYVTGQAIHVNGGAYLGA
;
A
#
# COMPACT_ATOMS: atom_id res chain seq x y z
N MET A 1 -9.13 21.82 5.16
CA MET A 1 -9.57 20.43 5.40
C MET A 1 -9.94 20.33 6.87
N THR A 2 -11.17 20.04 7.18
CA THR A 2 -11.60 19.78 8.57
C THR A 2 -10.82 18.59 9.08
N ASN A 3 -10.10 18.76 10.18
CA ASN A 3 -9.36 17.71 10.86
C ASN A 3 -10.39 16.76 11.50
N THR A 4 -10.92 15.87 10.69
CA THR A 4 -11.87 14.86 11.15
C THR A 4 -11.04 13.73 11.71
N ASN A 5 -10.96 13.61 13.03
CA ASN A 5 -10.22 12.54 13.72
C ASN A 5 -10.95 11.18 13.61
N GLU A 6 -11.41 10.85 12.41
CA GLU A 6 -12.23 9.65 12.12
C GLU A 6 -11.49 8.32 12.34
N LEU A 7 -10.16 8.37 12.43
CA LEU A 7 -9.30 7.21 12.71
C LEU A 7 -8.72 7.24 14.11
N THR A 8 -9.24 8.10 15.00
CA THR A 8 -8.75 8.18 16.38
C THR A 8 -8.85 6.82 17.07
N GLY A 9 -7.76 6.43 17.75
CA GLY A 9 -7.65 5.15 18.45
C GLY A 9 -7.37 3.95 17.54
N LYS A 10 -7.29 4.13 16.22
CA LYS A 10 -6.87 3.10 15.26
C LYS A 10 -5.34 3.02 15.17
N VAL A 11 -4.86 1.84 14.80
CA VAL A 11 -3.45 1.59 14.51
C VAL A 11 -3.32 1.07 13.09
N ALA A 12 -2.46 1.72 12.30
CA ALA A 12 -2.21 1.37 10.91
C ALA A 12 -0.76 0.94 10.69
N ILE A 13 -0.56 -0.19 10.02
CA ILE A 13 0.74 -0.59 9.47
C ILE A 13 0.75 -0.21 7.99
N VAL A 14 1.78 0.55 7.56
CA VAL A 14 1.99 0.90 6.15
C VAL A 14 3.33 0.36 5.70
N THR A 15 3.34 -0.60 4.78
CA THR A 15 4.57 -1.19 4.27
C THR A 15 5.19 -0.31 3.19
N GLY A 16 6.53 -0.20 3.17
CA GLY A 16 7.23 0.67 2.23
C GLY A 16 6.88 2.15 2.41
N ALA A 17 6.69 2.60 3.66
CA ALA A 17 6.17 3.92 3.99
C ALA A 17 7.23 5.03 4.08
N GLY A 18 8.51 4.74 3.85
CA GLY A 18 9.58 5.74 3.99
C GLY A 18 9.56 6.87 2.95
N ARG A 19 8.85 6.71 1.82
CA ARG A 19 8.82 7.70 0.72
C ARG A 19 7.59 7.58 -0.17
N ASN A 20 7.42 8.56 -1.06
CA ASN A 20 6.43 8.57 -2.14
C ASN A 20 5.00 8.26 -1.64
N ILE A 21 4.26 7.37 -2.33
CA ILE A 21 2.88 6.99 -2.01
C ILE A 21 2.76 6.45 -0.57
N GLY A 22 3.67 5.57 -0.14
CA GLY A 22 3.63 5.00 1.20
C GLY A 22 3.78 6.06 2.30
N ARG A 23 4.67 7.05 2.10
CA ARG A 23 4.80 8.20 3.01
C ARG A 23 3.51 9.01 3.05
N ALA A 24 2.97 9.36 1.88
CA ALA A 24 1.72 10.14 1.81
C ALA A 24 0.56 9.43 2.51
N ILE A 25 0.45 8.09 2.35
CA ILE A 25 -0.56 7.28 3.04
C ILE A 25 -0.33 7.34 4.56
N ALA A 26 0.90 7.14 5.04
CA ALA A 26 1.21 7.18 6.47
C ALA A 26 0.83 8.53 7.09
N LEU A 27 1.15 9.63 6.42
CA LEU A 27 0.81 10.98 6.85
C LEU A 27 -0.71 11.22 6.84
N ALA A 28 -1.41 10.81 5.79
CA ALA A 28 -2.85 11.00 5.67
C ALA A 28 -3.64 10.21 6.74
N LEU A 29 -3.22 8.98 7.06
CA LEU A 29 -3.81 8.19 8.13
C LEU A 29 -3.49 8.80 9.52
N ALA A 30 -2.28 9.30 9.73
CA ALA A 30 -1.91 10.01 10.96
C ALA A 30 -2.74 11.29 11.16
N GLN A 31 -2.95 12.07 10.11
CA GLN A 31 -3.84 13.24 10.11
C GLN A 31 -5.30 12.88 10.44
N GLY A 32 -5.73 11.65 10.14
CA GLY A 32 -7.02 11.10 10.56
C GLY A 32 -7.05 10.64 12.02
N GLY A 33 -5.94 10.73 12.76
CA GLY A 33 -5.84 10.36 14.17
C GLY A 33 -5.32 8.94 14.44
N ALA A 34 -4.92 8.18 13.40
CA ALA A 34 -4.34 6.86 13.59
C ALA A 34 -2.89 6.91 14.13
N SER A 35 -2.52 5.92 14.94
CA SER A 35 -1.12 5.64 15.26
C SER A 35 -0.51 4.81 14.11
N ILE A 36 0.70 5.13 13.67
CA ILE A 36 1.28 4.58 12.44
C ILE A 36 2.52 3.72 12.71
N VAL A 37 2.56 2.54 12.14
CA VAL A 37 3.80 1.76 11.99
C VAL A 37 4.35 2.02 10.58
N VAL A 38 5.47 2.71 10.52
CA VAL A 38 6.18 3.07 9.29
C VAL A 38 7.18 1.96 8.97
N ASN A 39 6.84 1.07 8.04
CA ASN A 39 7.77 0.04 7.62
C ASN A 39 8.62 0.52 6.44
N ALA A 40 9.90 0.16 6.47
CA ALA A 40 10.82 0.26 5.34
C ALA A 40 11.72 -0.98 5.30
N ARG A 41 12.17 -1.38 4.08
CA ARG A 41 13.04 -2.56 3.93
C ARG A 41 14.37 -2.40 4.65
N SER A 42 15.06 -1.27 4.43
CA SER A 42 16.42 -1.04 4.91
C SER A 42 16.75 0.43 5.21
N ASN A 43 16.08 1.38 4.56
CA ASN A 43 16.39 2.80 4.74
C ASN A 43 15.72 3.34 6.01
N ARG A 44 16.41 3.16 7.15
CA ARG A 44 15.97 3.63 8.46
C ARG A 44 15.79 5.15 8.49
N ALA A 45 16.72 5.90 7.90
CA ALA A 45 16.69 7.35 7.94
C ALA A 45 15.45 7.95 7.25
N GLU A 46 15.03 7.38 6.09
CA GLU A 46 13.77 7.77 5.44
C GLU A 46 12.54 7.45 6.32
N ALA A 47 12.51 6.28 6.94
CA ALA A 47 11.39 5.89 7.81
C ALA A 47 11.32 6.78 9.07
N GLU A 48 12.46 7.08 9.69
CA GLU A 48 12.54 7.99 10.85
C GLU A 48 12.14 9.42 10.49
N ALA A 49 12.45 9.89 9.28
CA ALA A 49 12.00 11.20 8.83
C ALA A 49 10.46 11.28 8.78
N VAL A 50 9.79 10.23 8.29
CA VAL A 50 8.32 10.16 8.28
C VAL A 50 7.76 10.11 9.69
N VAL A 51 8.38 9.34 10.60
CA VAL A 51 7.96 9.30 12.01
C VAL A 51 8.08 10.67 12.66
N ARG A 52 9.22 11.36 12.49
CA ARG A 52 9.39 12.74 13.03
C ARG A 52 8.33 13.71 12.48
N GLU A 53 7.97 13.59 11.22
CA GLU A 53 6.93 14.43 10.60
C GLU A 53 5.55 14.16 11.23
N ILE A 54 5.20 12.90 11.46
CA ILE A 54 3.96 12.52 12.14
C ILE A 54 3.95 13.05 13.58
N GLU A 55 5.05 12.86 14.33
CA GLU A 55 5.17 13.29 15.73
C GLU A 55 5.17 14.80 15.88
N SER A 56 5.82 15.53 14.97
CA SER A 56 5.79 17.00 14.96
C SER A 56 4.40 17.57 14.69
N ALA A 57 3.52 16.81 14.04
CA ALA A 57 2.11 17.13 13.84
C ALA A 57 1.20 16.64 15.01
N GLY A 58 1.79 16.14 16.10
CA GLY A 58 1.07 15.64 17.29
C GLY A 58 0.57 14.20 17.17
N GLY A 59 0.91 13.49 16.11
CA GLY A 59 0.56 12.08 15.91
C GLY A 59 1.49 11.12 16.67
N LYS A 60 1.23 9.81 16.54
CA LYS A 60 2.05 8.75 17.13
C LYS A 60 2.55 7.83 16.01
N ALA A 61 3.84 7.50 16.03
CA ALA A 61 4.38 6.58 15.05
C ALA A 61 5.49 5.67 15.63
N LEU A 62 5.82 4.63 14.88
CA LEU A 62 6.86 3.65 15.19
C LEU A 62 7.57 3.25 13.90
N VAL A 63 8.90 3.27 13.89
CA VAL A 63 9.69 2.72 12.77
C VAL A 63 9.83 1.20 12.92
N GLN A 64 9.58 0.47 11.84
CA GLN A 64 9.89 -0.95 11.73
C GLN A 64 10.69 -1.23 10.45
N ILE A 65 11.93 -1.67 10.61
CA ILE A 65 12.77 -2.06 9.50
C ILE A 65 12.66 -3.58 9.32
N GLY A 66 12.20 -3.99 8.14
CA GLY A 66 12.04 -5.40 7.80
C GLY A 66 11.62 -5.56 6.34
N HIS A 67 12.08 -6.65 5.72
CA HIS A 67 11.72 -6.99 4.36
C HIS A 67 10.40 -7.76 4.36
N VAL A 68 9.40 -7.32 3.61
CA VAL A 68 8.06 -7.94 3.60
C VAL A 68 8.07 -9.37 3.03
N ALA A 69 9.08 -9.75 2.26
CA ALA A 69 9.28 -11.13 1.79
C ALA A 69 9.86 -12.07 2.86
N ASP A 70 10.25 -11.53 4.02
CA ASP A 70 10.70 -12.30 5.18
C ASP A 70 9.56 -12.39 6.20
N ALA A 71 8.95 -13.57 6.31
CA ALA A 71 7.82 -13.82 7.18
C ALA A 71 8.14 -13.51 8.65
N ALA A 72 9.34 -13.87 9.13
CA ALA A 72 9.75 -13.61 10.51
C ALA A 72 9.90 -12.10 10.79
N ALA A 73 10.43 -11.33 9.83
CA ALA A 73 10.50 -9.87 9.95
C ALA A 73 9.10 -9.23 9.95
N VAL A 74 8.15 -9.80 9.22
CA VAL A 74 6.76 -9.33 9.19
C VAL A 74 6.03 -9.66 10.48
N GLU A 75 6.20 -10.86 11.03
CA GLU A 75 5.69 -11.24 12.35
C GLU A 75 6.22 -10.30 13.44
N ALA A 76 7.53 -10.07 13.48
CA ALA A 76 8.14 -9.14 14.43
C ALA A 76 7.59 -7.71 14.29
N MET A 77 7.25 -7.26 13.07
CA MET A 77 6.61 -5.97 12.84
C MET A 77 5.19 -5.92 13.44
N ALA A 78 4.39 -6.96 13.24
CA ALA A 78 3.04 -7.04 13.80
C ALA A 78 3.08 -7.09 15.34
N ASP A 79 3.97 -7.88 15.91
CA ASP A 79 4.18 -7.97 17.37
C ASP A 79 4.61 -6.61 17.96
N ALA A 80 5.52 -5.91 17.30
CA ALA A 80 5.95 -4.58 17.74
C ALA A 80 4.80 -3.56 17.70
N ALA A 81 3.92 -3.64 16.69
CA ALA A 81 2.72 -2.80 16.62
C ALA A 81 1.78 -3.07 17.79
N VAL A 82 1.49 -4.34 18.06
CA VAL A 82 0.62 -4.75 19.18
C VAL A 82 1.26 -4.38 20.52
N LYS A 83 2.56 -4.64 20.70
CA LYS A 83 3.30 -4.28 21.94
C LYS A 83 3.27 -2.77 22.19
N ARG A 84 3.42 -1.96 21.15
CA ARG A 84 3.53 -0.48 21.29
C ARG A 84 2.17 0.20 21.42
N PHE A 85 1.15 -0.28 20.68
CA PHE A 85 -0.14 0.41 20.54
C PHE A 85 -1.35 -0.43 20.98
N GLY A 86 -1.16 -1.70 21.32
CA GLY A 86 -2.19 -2.60 21.84
C GLY A 86 -3.09 -3.25 20.78
N ARG A 87 -3.02 -2.84 19.49
CA ARG A 87 -3.93 -3.29 18.44
C ARG A 87 -3.37 -3.09 17.04
N ILE A 88 -4.01 -3.67 16.04
CA ILE A 88 -3.86 -3.35 14.61
C ILE A 88 -5.27 -3.32 14.01
N ASP A 89 -5.63 -2.20 13.36
CA ASP A 89 -6.93 -2.00 12.73
C ASP A 89 -6.81 -1.91 11.21
N ILE A 90 -5.69 -1.41 10.73
CA ILE A 90 -5.47 -1.09 9.33
C ILE A 90 -4.14 -1.67 8.88
N LEU A 91 -4.16 -2.40 7.76
CA LEU A 91 -2.96 -2.84 7.07
C LEU A 91 -2.97 -2.27 5.65
N VAL A 92 -1.90 -1.56 5.28
CA VAL A 92 -1.69 -1.08 3.91
C VAL A 92 -0.47 -1.78 3.30
N ASN A 93 -0.72 -2.71 2.37
CA ASN A 93 0.29 -3.41 1.58
C ASN A 93 0.71 -2.51 0.41
N ASN A 94 1.69 -1.63 0.65
CA ASN A 94 2.22 -0.70 -0.34
C ASN A 94 3.63 -1.08 -0.82
N ALA A 95 4.39 -1.86 -0.07
CA ALA A 95 5.73 -2.28 -0.46
C ALA A 95 5.72 -2.99 -1.82
N ALA A 96 6.55 -2.54 -2.74
CA ALA A 96 6.67 -3.12 -4.08
C ALA A 96 8.01 -2.76 -4.71
N LEU A 97 8.46 -3.61 -5.62
CA LEU A 97 9.58 -3.31 -6.51
C LEU A 97 9.05 -3.00 -7.91
N ARG A 98 9.74 -2.10 -8.60
CA ARG A 98 9.44 -1.72 -9.98
C ARG A 98 10.69 -1.87 -10.81
N ARG A 99 10.66 -2.80 -11.76
CA ARG A 99 11.74 -3.02 -12.71
C ARG A 99 11.18 -3.20 -14.11
N GLU A 100 11.99 -2.93 -15.09
CA GLU A 100 11.72 -3.22 -16.49
C GLU A 100 12.75 -4.22 -17.00
N LYS A 101 12.29 -5.29 -17.62
CA LYS A 101 13.12 -6.34 -18.20
C LYS A 101 12.38 -6.97 -19.35
N PRO A 102 12.97 -7.06 -20.56
CA PRO A 102 12.40 -7.83 -21.66
C PRO A 102 12.15 -9.29 -21.24
N PHE A 103 10.98 -9.83 -21.57
CA PHE A 103 10.59 -11.17 -21.09
C PHE A 103 11.61 -12.24 -21.43
N GLY A 104 12.10 -12.26 -22.68
CA GLY A 104 13.11 -13.23 -23.12
C GLY A 104 14.50 -13.12 -22.44
N GLN A 105 14.72 -12.05 -21.65
CA GLN A 105 15.96 -11.83 -20.87
C GLN A 105 15.73 -11.90 -19.37
N MET A 106 14.48 -12.11 -18.95
CA MET A 106 14.11 -12.14 -17.54
C MET A 106 14.48 -13.49 -16.93
N SER A 107 15.33 -13.49 -15.92
CA SER A 107 15.64 -14.69 -15.15
C SER A 107 14.49 -15.04 -14.19
N HIS A 108 14.42 -16.31 -13.77
CA HIS A 108 13.47 -16.75 -12.74
C HIS A 108 13.70 -16.02 -11.40
N ALA A 109 14.94 -15.69 -11.06
CA ALA A 109 15.27 -14.94 -9.84
C ALA A 109 14.71 -13.51 -9.89
N GLU A 110 14.81 -12.80 -11.02
CA GLU A 110 14.23 -11.47 -11.21
C GLU A 110 12.68 -11.52 -11.14
N TRP A 111 12.08 -12.57 -11.69
CA TRP A 111 10.65 -12.83 -11.57
C TRP A 111 10.25 -13.03 -10.10
N ARG A 112 10.93 -13.96 -9.38
CA ARG A 112 10.62 -14.24 -7.96
C ARG A 112 10.80 -13.02 -7.08
N GLU A 113 11.85 -12.24 -7.25
CA GLU A 113 12.08 -11.04 -6.43
C GLU A 113 10.87 -10.08 -6.44
N ILE A 114 10.23 -9.91 -7.59
CA ILE A 114 9.05 -9.06 -7.70
C ILE A 114 7.81 -9.71 -7.04
N MET A 115 7.62 -11.03 -7.26
CA MET A 115 6.53 -11.78 -6.65
C MET A 115 6.65 -11.80 -5.14
N ASP A 116 7.83 -12.14 -4.62
CA ASP A 116 8.12 -12.27 -3.19
C ASP A 116 7.86 -10.96 -2.44
N VAL A 117 8.21 -9.81 -3.04
CA VAL A 117 7.95 -8.51 -2.39
C VAL A 117 6.52 -8.07 -2.52
N THR A 118 5.92 -8.23 -3.71
CA THR A 118 4.64 -7.56 -4.01
C THR A 118 3.44 -8.41 -3.61
N LEU A 119 3.47 -9.70 -3.93
CA LEU A 119 2.35 -10.62 -3.71
C LEU A 119 2.54 -11.45 -2.43
N ASP A 120 3.67 -12.16 -2.31
CA ASP A 120 3.94 -12.99 -1.15
C ASP A 120 4.13 -12.12 0.11
N GLY A 121 4.75 -10.93 -0.03
CA GLY A 121 4.86 -9.95 1.05
C GLY A 121 3.51 -9.45 1.56
N ALA A 122 2.54 -9.23 0.67
CA ALA A 122 1.19 -8.88 1.09
C ALA A 122 0.50 -10.05 1.83
N PHE A 123 0.71 -11.28 1.36
CA PHE A 123 0.23 -12.48 2.04
C PHE A 123 0.82 -12.60 3.45
N HIS A 124 2.14 -12.48 3.62
CA HIS A 124 2.79 -12.53 4.93
C HIS A 124 2.25 -11.44 5.87
N CYS A 125 2.10 -10.20 5.37
CA CYS A 125 1.58 -9.09 6.17
C CYS A 125 0.14 -9.34 6.62
N VAL A 126 -0.73 -9.87 5.76
CA VAL A 126 -2.10 -10.21 6.17
C VAL A 126 -2.09 -11.32 7.21
N GLN A 127 -1.34 -12.40 6.99
CA GLN A 127 -1.23 -13.52 7.93
C GLN A 127 -0.80 -13.05 9.32
N ALA A 128 0.27 -12.28 9.42
CA ALA A 128 0.81 -11.80 10.68
C ALA A 128 -0.14 -10.81 11.40
N CYS A 129 -0.84 -9.97 10.64
CA CYS A 129 -1.76 -8.98 11.22
C CYS A 129 -3.15 -9.55 11.53
N LEU A 130 -3.53 -10.69 10.95
CA LEU A 130 -4.89 -11.22 10.97
C LEU A 130 -5.47 -11.39 12.39
N PRO A 131 -4.76 -11.95 13.38
CA PRO A 131 -5.31 -12.08 14.73
C PRO A 131 -5.70 -10.73 15.35
N ALA A 132 -4.88 -9.69 15.14
CA ALA A 132 -5.15 -8.36 15.65
C ALA A 132 -6.26 -7.65 14.85
N LEU A 133 -6.30 -7.81 13.52
CA LEU A 133 -7.37 -7.29 12.67
C LEU A 133 -8.74 -7.88 13.05
N LYS A 134 -8.83 -9.19 13.29
CA LYS A 134 -10.05 -9.84 13.79
C LYS A 134 -10.47 -9.27 15.15
N LYS A 135 -9.53 -9.16 16.09
CA LYS A 135 -9.79 -8.60 17.41
C LYS A 135 -10.26 -7.14 17.37
N SER A 136 -9.93 -6.39 16.32
CA SER A 136 -10.38 -5.00 16.17
C SER A 136 -11.89 -4.86 15.94
N GLY A 137 -12.56 -5.91 15.44
CA GLY A 137 -13.99 -5.96 15.09
C GLY A 137 -14.39 -5.11 13.88
N ALA A 138 -13.45 -4.36 13.30
CA ALA A 138 -13.65 -3.49 12.13
C ALA A 138 -12.34 -3.28 11.37
N GLY A 139 -11.64 -4.38 11.09
CA GLY A 139 -10.36 -4.37 10.38
C GLY A 139 -10.47 -3.87 8.95
N THR A 140 -9.38 -3.32 8.43
CA THR A 140 -9.29 -2.88 7.03
C THR A 140 -7.95 -3.28 6.44
N VAL A 141 -7.97 -3.92 5.28
CA VAL A 141 -6.79 -4.25 4.49
C VAL A 141 -6.86 -3.50 3.16
N ILE A 142 -5.81 -2.76 2.84
CA ILE A 142 -5.67 -2.06 1.57
C ILE A 142 -4.44 -2.59 0.83
N ASN A 143 -4.64 -3.11 -0.36
CA ASN A 143 -3.58 -3.50 -1.27
C ASN A 143 -3.33 -2.36 -2.27
N ILE A 144 -2.08 -1.94 -2.48
CA ILE A 144 -1.75 -0.94 -3.50
C ILE A 144 -1.41 -1.66 -4.81
N GLY A 145 -2.37 -1.64 -5.72
CA GLY A 145 -2.28 -2.19 -7.06
C GLY A 145 -1.43 -1.34 -8.00
N GLY A 146 -1.87 -1.22 -9.24
CA GLY A 146 -1.25 -0.36 -10.26
C GLY A 146 -1.97 -0.46 -11.58
N LEU A 147 -2.06 0.64 -12.31
CA LEU A 147 -2.74 0.75 -13.61
C LEU A 147 -2.34 -0.36 -14.58
N SER A 148 -1.04 -0.69 -14.65
CA SER A 148 -0.53 -1.70 -15.56
C SER A 148 -1.04 -3.12 -15.31
N ALA A 149 -1.64 -3.41 -14.15
CA ALA A 149 -2.33 -4.67 -13.90
C ALA A 149 -3.58 -4.85 -14.78
N HIS A 150 -4.15 -3.76 -15.27
CA HIS A 150 -5.35 -3.72 -16.13
C HIS A 150 -5.01 -3.50 -17.59
N THR A 151 -4.01 -2.68 -17.90
CA THR A 151 -3.66 -2.28 -19.26
C THR A 151 -2.52 -3.10 -19.88
N GLY A 152 -1.79 -3.85 -19.07
CA GLY A 152 -0.48 -4.39 -19.45
C GLY A 152 0.59 -3.30 -19.49
N ALA A 153 1.85 -3.70 -19.62
CA ALA A 153 2.97 -2.81 -19.88
C ALA A 153 4.15 -3.59 -20.45
N LYS A 154 4.81 -3.02 -21.48
CA LYS A 154 5.99 -3.63 -22.11
C LYS A 154 7.11 -3.78 -21.08
N ASN A 155 7.85 -4.89 -21.15
CA ASN A 155 8.99 -5.21 -20.29
C ASN A 155 8.68 -5.30 -18.79
N ARG A 156 7.42 -5.54 -18.40
CA ARG A 156 6.99 -5.55 -17.01
C ARG A 156 6.15 -6.76 -16.62
N ALA A 157 6.30 -7.90 -17.31
CA ALA A 157 5.50 -9.10 -17.07
C ALA A 157 5.41 -9.47 -15.59
N HIS A 158 6.54 -9.49 -14.86
CA HIS A 158 6.58 -9.77 -13.42
C HIS A 158 5.80 -8.75 -12.58
N VAL A 159 5.96 -7.44 -12.85
CA VAL A 159 5.26 -6.38 -12.10
C VAL A 159 3.77 -6.40 -12.39
N VAL A 160 3.38 -6.57 -13.65
CA VAL A 160 1.97 -6.65 -14.09
C VAL A 160 1.29 -7.85 -13.43
N THR A 161 1.92 -9.03 -13.48
CA THR A 161 1.39 -10.25 -12.88
C THR A 161 1.23 -10.12 -11.36
N ALA A 162 2.26 -9.61 -10.66
CA ALA A 162 2.18 -9.43 -9.21
C ALA A 162 1.06 -8.46 -8.80
N LYS A 163 0.90 -7.35 -9.53
CA LYS A 163 -0.16 -6.37 -9.26
C LYS A 163 -1.55 -6.87 -9.64
N ALA A 164 -1.68 -7.66 -10.71
CA ALA A 164 -2.93 -8.35 -11.05
C ALA A 164 -3.28 -9.42 -9.98
N GLY A 165 -2.28 -10.14 -9.49
CA GLY A 165 -2.43 -11.07 -8.37
C GLY A 165 -2.99 -10.41 -7.11
N LEU A 166 -2.58 -9.18 -6.78
CA LEU A 166 -3.15 -8.44 -5.65
C LEU A 166 -4.65 -8.14 -5.82
N ILE A 167 -5.15 -7.97 -7.04
CA ILE A 167 -6.59 -7.77 -7.28
C ILE A 167 -7.35 -9.06 -7.00
N GLY A 168 -6.85 -10.21 -7.48
CA GLY A 168 -7.42 -11.51 -7.15
C GLY A 168 -7.37 -11.80 -5.65
N PHE A 169 -6.22 -11.56 -5.02
CA PHE A 169 -6.02 -11.70 -3.57
C PHE A 169 -6.98 -10.83 -2.76
N THR A 170 -7.21 -9.58 -3.19
CA THR A 170 -8.18 -8.66 -2.57
C THR A 170 -9.59 -9.26 -2.57
N ARG A 171 -10.02 -9.80 -3.71
CA ARG A 171 -11.37 -10.40 -3.84
C ARG A 171 -11.53 -11.64 -2.99
N ALA A 172 -10.55 -12.54 -3.01
CA ALA A 172 -10.56 -13.75 -2.19
C ALA A 172 -10.65 -13.40 -0.70
N LEU A 173 -9.75 -12.53 -0.21
CA LEU A 173 -9.76 -12.12 1.19
C LEU A 173 -11.03 -11.36 1.60
N ALA A 174 -11.66 -10.62 0.69
CA ALA A 174 -12.94 -9.96 0.99
C ALA A 174 -14.06 -10.96 1.32
N HIS A 175 -14.04 -12.15 0.69
CA HIS A 175 -14.94 -13.25 1.04
C HIS A 175 -14.51 -13.94 2.33
N ASP A 176 -13.23 -14.33 2.43
CA ASP A 176 -12.72 -15.13 3.55
C ASP A 176 -12.80 -14.38 4.90
N LEU A 177 -12.73 -13.05 4.90
CA LEU A 177 -12.65 -12.23 6.11
C LEU A 177 -13.92 -11.42 6.40
N ALA A 178 -15.00 -11.63 5.63
CA ALA A 178 -16.26 -10.89 5.78
C ALA A 178 -16.89 -11.12 7.15
N ASP A 179 -16.93 -12.36 7.62
CA ASP A 179 -17.52 -12.76 8.92
C ASP A 179 -16.74 -12.18 10.10
N ASP A 180 -15.47 -11.83 9.91
CA ASP A 180 -14.63 -11.14 10.90
C ASP A 180 -14.81 -9.61 10.89
N GLY A 181 -15.72 -9.10 10.07
CA GLY A 181 -15.96 -7.66 9.92
C GLY A 181 -14.78 -6.91 9.27
N ILE A 182 -13.94 -7.59 8.50
CA ILE A 182 -12.77 -6.99 7.84
C ILE A 182 -13.11 -6.64 6.39
N THR A 183 -12.88 -5.38 5.99
CA THR A 183 -12.96 -4.97 4.58
C THR A 183 -11.59 -5.09 3.92
N VAL A 184 -11.58 -5.55 2.66
CA VAL A 184 -10.36 -5.69 1.87
C VAL A 184 -10.55 -5.04 0.52
N ASN A 185 -9.74 -4.02 0.19
CA ASN A 185 -9.83 -3.30 -1.09
C ASN A 185 -8.45 -3.12 -1.73
N CYS A 186 -8.44 -2.94 -3.03
CA CYS A 186 -7.25 -2.60 -3.81
C CYS A 186 -7.37 -1.17 -4.32
N VAL A 187 -6.44 -0.29 -3.95
CA VAL A 187 -6.31 1.03 -4.58
C VAL A 187 -5.34 0.91 -5.75
N VAL A 188 -5.75 1.39 -6.92
CA VAL A 188 -5.03 1.24 -8.18
C VAL A 188 -4.55 2.60 -8.68
N PRO A 189 -3.32 3.03 -8.32
CA PRO A 189 -2.75 4.27 -8.80
C PRO A 189 -2.47 4.23 -10.30
N GLY A 190 -2.70 5.35 -10.98
CA GLY A 190 -2.27 5.60 -12.35
C GLY A 190 -0.87 6.19 -12.43
N LEU A 191 -0.72 7.22 -13.26
CA LEU A 191 0.50 8.00 -13.43
C LEU A 191 0.66 8.98 -12.27
N ILE A 192 1.38 8.58 -11.23
CA ILE A 192 1.64 9.41 -10.05
C ILE A 192 3.01 10.05 -10.15
N GLY A 193 3.06 11.38 -10.00
CA GLY A 193 4.27 12.20 -9.95
C GLY A 193 5.06 11.92 -8.67
N THR A 194 6.03 11.01 -8.74
CA THR A 194 6.94 10.71 -7.64
C THR A 194 8.36 11.14 -8.00
N PRO A 195 9.16 11.69 -7.06
CA PRO A 195 10.55 12.02 -7.30
C PRO A 195 11.32 10.81 -7.86
N ARG A 196 12.15 11.06 -8.87
CA ARG A 196 13.01 10.07 -9.52
C ARG A 196 14.45 10.54 -9.48
N PRO A 197 15.41 9.60 -9.42
CA PRO A 197 16.79 9.93 -9.69
C PRO A 197 16.92 10.56 -11.10
N LYS A 198 17.69 11.64 -11.21
CA LYS A 198 17.85 12.39 -12.47
C LYS A 198 18.46 11.58 -13.62
N ASP A 199 19.19 10.50 -13.28
CA ASP A 199 19.84 9.57 -14.19
C ASP A 199 18.91 8.46 -14.74
N LYS A 200 17.67 8.36 -14.23
CA LYS A 200 16.71 7.35 -14.71
C LYS A 200 15.68 7.97 -15.64
N PRO A 201 15.65 7.52 -16.92
CA PRO A 201 14.65 7.98 -17.88
C PRO A 201 13.23 7.65 -17.41
N GLU A 202 12.28 8.38 -17.97
CA GLU A 202 10.88 8.07 -17.73
C GLU A 202 10.53 6.70 -18.34
N PRO A 203 9.79 5.85 -17.61
CA PRO A 203 9.37 4.55 -18.16
C PRO A 203 8.52 4.71 -19.41
N ALA A 204 8.80 3.92 -20.43
CA ALA A 204 8.10 4.00 -21.72
C ALA A 204 6.56 3.88 -21.59
N HIS A 205 6.07 3.08 -20.63
CA HIS A 205 4.63 2.92 -20.40
C HIS A 205 3.95 4.20 -19.86
N HIS A 206 4.70 5.17 -19.34
CA HIS A 206 4.16 6.48 -18.94
C HIS A 206 3.82 7.36 -20.13
N LEU A 207 4.39 7.07 -21.30
CA LEU A 207 4.14 7.80 -22.56
C LEU A 207 2.91 7.25 -23.31
N THR A 208 2.45 6.05 -22.94
CA THR A 208 1.36 5.36 -23.66
C THR A 208 -0.03 5.57 -23.02
N HIS A 209 -0.11 6.11 -21.82
CA HIS A 209 -1.38 6.30 -21.14
C HIS A 209 -1.54 7.78 -20.78
N GLY A 210 -2.32 8.50 -21.58
CA GLY A 210 -2.78 9.84 -21.25
C GLY A 210 -3.79 9.80 -20.11
N THR A 211 -3.87 10.85 -19.30
CA THR A 211 -4.95 11.06 -18.33
C THR A 211 -6.03 11.94 -18.95
N ILE A 212 -7.31 11.67 -18.68
CA ILE A 212 -8.42 12.55 -19.09
C ILE A 212 -8.33 13.89 -18.36
N THR A 213 -7.85 13.88 -17.10
CA THR A 213 -7.62 15.10 -16.32
C THR A 213 -6.48 15.98 -16.85
N GLY A 214 -5.69 15.49 -17.80
CA GLY A 214 -4.55 16.20 -18.38
C GLY A 214 -3.31 16.27 -17.49
N GLU A 215 -3.40 15.87 -16.23
CA GLU A 215 -2.33 15.97 -15.23
C GLU A 215 -1.95 14.61 -14.65
N ARG A 216 -0.76 14.55 -14.09
CA ARG A 216 -0.35 13.41 -13.24
C ARG A 216 -0.94 13.58 -11.85
N GLY A 217 -1.44 12.50 -11.29
CA GLY A 217 -1.84 12.48 -9.88
C GLY A 217 -0.63 12.67 -8.96
N LYS A 218 -0.91 13.09 -7.74
CA LYS A 218 0.06 13.23 -6.65
C LYS A 218 -0.05 12.04 -5.69
N PRO A 219 0.99 11.71 -4.92
CA PRO A 219 0.91 10.72 -3.86
C PRO A 219 -0.27 10.93 -2.90
N GLU A 220 -0.62 12.19 -2.66
CA GLU A 220 -1.72 12.63 -1.81
C GLU A 220 -3.10 12.22 -2.35
N ASP A 221 -3.28 12.14 -3.68
CA ASP A 221 -4.54 11.69 -4.28
C ASP A 221 -4.79 10.20 -3.98
N VAL A 222 -3.74 9.40 -4.02
CA VAL A 222 -3.80 7.98 -3.63
C VAL A 222 -4.04 7.86 -2.12
N ALA A 223 -3.35 8.66 -1.32
CA ALA A 223 -3.48 8.65 0.13
C ALA A 223 -4.89 9.05 0.60
N ALA A 224 -5.53 10.02 -0.07
CA ALA A 224 -6.90 10.42 0.22
C ALA A 224 -7.90 9.26 0.02
N SER A 225 -7.74 8.50 -1.07
CA SER A 225 -8.57 7.32 -1.34
C SER A 225 -8.35 6.20 -0.31
N VAL A 226 -7.09 5.96 0.09
CA VAL A 226 -6.76 5.00 1.16
C VAL A 226 -7.39 5.44 2.48
N ARG A 227 -7.25 6.71 2.86
CA ARG A 227 -7.84 7.26 4.10
C ARG A 227 -9.36 7.11 4.12
N PHE A 228 -10.05 7.41 3.02
CA PHE A 228 -11.49 7.19 2.88
C PHE A 228 -11.86 5.73 3.14
N LEU A 229 -11.16 4.78 2.49
CA LEU A 229 -11.42 3.34 2.63
C LEU A 229 -11.14 2.81 4.05
N CYS A 230 -10.29 3.48 4.81
CA CYS A 230 -10.00 3.16 6.22
C CYS A 230 -11.00 3.80 7.20
N GLY A 231 -11.78 4.76 6.74
CA GLY A 231 -12.75 5.50 7.54
C GLY A 231 -14.10 4.79 7.72
N PRO A 232 -14.95 5.31 8.61
CA PRO A 232 -16.26 4.71 8.91
C PRO A 232 -17.22 4.75 7.72
N GLY A 233 -17.09 5.71 6.81
CA GLY A 233 -17.95 5.85 5.63
C GLY A 233 -17.73 4.78 4.55
N ALA A 234 -16.67 3.98 4.65
CA ALA A 234 -16.36 2.96 3.65
C ALA A 234 -16.64 1.51 4.10
N ARG A 235 -17.36 1.31 5.21
CA ARG A 235 -17.61 -0.03 5.76
C ARG A 235 -18.44 -0.95 4.85
N TYR A 236 -19.14 -0.39 3.85
CA TYR A 236 -19.88 -1.16 2.83
C TYR A 236 -19.09 -1.30 1.51
N VAL A 237 -17.81 -0.92 1.51
CA VAL A 237 -16.90 -1.05 0.35
C VAL A 237 -15.89 -2.15 0.65
N THR A 238 -16.02 -3.31 -0.02
CA THR A 238 -15.08 -4.42 0.10
C THR A 238 -14.96 -5.18 -1.22
N GLY A 239 -13.84 -5.83 -1.47
CA GLY A 239 -13.54 -6.59 -2.69
C GLY A 239 -13.29 -5.72 -3.94
N GLN A 240 -13.19 -4.40 -3.80
CA GLN A 240 -13.16 -3.47 -4.93
C GLN A 240 -11.73 -3.11 -5.36
N ALA A 241 -11.57 -2.83 -6.66
CA ALA A 241 -10.41 -2.18 -7.24
C ALA A 241 -10.76 -0.70 -7.52
N ILE A 242 -10.30 0.20 -6.65
CA ILE A 242 -10.58 1.63 -6.74
C ILE A 242 -9.49 2.33 -7.53
N HIS A 243 -9.83 2.83 -8.72
CA HIS A 243 -8.90 3.49 -9.62
C HIS A 243 -8.68 4.95 -9.23
N VAL A 244 -7.40 5.32 -9.04
CA VAL A 244 -6.93 6.69 -8.79
C VAL A 244 -5.95 7.03 -9.90
N ASN A 245 -6.45 7.29 -11.12
CA ASN A 245 -5.65 7.30 -12.33
C ASN A 245 -5.95 8.46 -13.31
N GLY A 246 -6.76 9.45 -12.92
CA GLY A 246 -7.11 10.58 -13.78
C GLY A 246 -7.81 10.18 -15.08
N GLY A 247 -8.51 9.04 -15.09
CA GLY A 247 -9.20 8.51 -16.28
C GLY A 247 -8.26 7.81 -17.29
N ALA A 248 -7.01 7.53 -16.95
CA ALA A 248 -6.10 6.78 -17.83
C ALA A 248 -6.55 5.33 -18.10
N TYR A 249 -7.49 4.83 -17.33
CA TYR A 249 -8.19 3.58 -17.54
C TYR A 249 -9.62 3.72 -17.01
N LEU A 250 -10.57 3.50 -17.88
CA LEU A 250 -11.99 3.42 -17.56
C LEU A 250 -12.34 1.92 -17.53
N GLY A 251 -12.29 1.34 -16.33
CA GLY A 251 -12.68 -0.05 -16.13
C GLY A 251 -14.19 -0.24 -16.38
N ALA A 252 -14.53 -1.31 -17.06
CA ALA A 252 -15.90 -1.81 -17.10
C ALA A 252 -16.13 -2.73 -15.88
#